data_0ce2ddd7281149a75a4bb4c21bb29d07
#
_entry.id   0ce2ddd7281149a75a4bb4c21bb29d07
#
_cell.length_a   1.000
_cell.length_b   1.000
_cell.length_c   1.000
_cell.angle_alpha   90.00
_cell.angle_beta   90.00
_cell.angle_gamma   90.00
#
_symmetry.space_group_name_H-M   'P 1'
#
loop_
_entity.id
_entity.type
_entity.pdbx_description
1 polymer ?
#
loop_
_entity_poly.entity_id
_entity_poly.type
_entity_poly.pdbx_seq_one_letter_code
_entity_poly.pdbx_strand_id
1 'polypeptide(L)'
;MKNRIFYGEYTLKHWIKLMLTSNIVLPDYQRLFVWKEEDVKNFINQVKDEQFVPTLTIGHYVDGEGNRTNLILDGQQRLSSILLAYLGLYPDKAVFKNTLNERMANENDDLEEALDEHDFPMEPDEHDEEMDNILKWQYPLLLDHGRTKETILSNLQLGNYKVVDYGVNDEFFENHYIGFSYLVPKEDPGMQQRYYSTLFRNINRQGVALDELESRTSLYYLVPNLKDFFKPEFMDEYEVKLSGDIKKLDFVR
;
A
#
# COMPACT_ATOMS: atom_id res chain seq x y z
N MET A 1 -12.16 -11.49 28.21
CA MET A 1 -12.38 -10.03 28.08
C MET A 1 -13.19 -9.80 26.80
N LYS A 2 -13.86 -8.64 26.64
CA LYS A 2 -14.51 -8.28 25.36
C LYS A 2 -13.54 -7.46 24.53
N ASN A 3 -13.65 -7.48 23.19
CA ASN A 3 -12.94 -6.55 22.33
C ASN A 3 -13.20 -5.12 22.79
N ARG A 4 -12.18 -4.28 22.74
CA ARG A 4 -12.30 -2.86 23.14
C ARG A 4 -11.99 -1.98 21.94
N ILE A 5 -12.73 -0.88 21.85
CA ILE A 5 -12.50 0.17 20.87
C ILE A 5 -12.31 1.47 21.63
N PHE A 6 -11.24 2.17 21.33
CA PHE A 6 -10.95 3.49 21.84
C PHE A 6 -11.05 4.48 20.70
N TYR A 7 -11.46 5.69 20.97
CA TYR A 7 -11.56 6.77 19.99
C TYR A 7 -10.71 7.94 20.46
N GLY A 8 -10.12 8.63 19.52
CA GLY A 8 -9.29 9.79 19.80
C GLY A 8 -8.93 10.53 18.52
N GLU A 9 -8.11 11.55 18.67
CA GLU A 9 -7.52 12.30 17.55
C GLU A 9 -6.06 12.58 17.84
N TYR A 10 -5.26 12.65 16.77
CA TYR A 10 -3.88 13.10 16.83
C TYR A 10 -3.65 14.19 15.80
N THR A 11 -2.66 15.07 16.07
CA THR A 11 -2.18 16.01 15.07
C THR A 11 -1.59 15.27 13.88
N LEU A 12 -1.60 15.87 12.69
CA LEU A 12 -0.95 15.31 11.52
C LEU A 12 0.54 15.05 11.79
N LYS A 13 1.21 15.94 12.51
CA LYS A 13 2.61 15.78 12.93
C LYS A 13 2.82 14.51 13.75
N HIS A 14 1.88 14.19 14.66
CA HIS A 14 1.97 12.96 15.45
C HIS A 14 1.81 11.71 14.59
N TRP A 15 0.87 11.71 13.64
CA TRP A 15 0.71 10.62 12.68
C TRP A 15 1.96 10.38 11.84
N ILE A 16 2.58 11.47 11.34
CA ILE A 16 3.87 11.40 10.63
C ILE A 16 4.94 10.76 11.51
N LYS A 17 5.05 11.18 12.77
CA LYS A 17 6.02 10.60 13.71
C LYS A 17 5.78 9.10 13.90
N LEU A 18 4.53 8.66 14.06
CA LEU A 18 4.21 7.24 14.22
C LEU A 18 4.62 6.42 12.99
N MET A 19 4.42 6.94 11.77
CA MET A 19 4.87 6.31 10.53
C MET A 19 6.40 6.25 10.45
N LEU A 20 7.08 7.37 10.65
CA LEU A 20 8.53 7.47 10.54
C LEU A 20 9.27 6.59 11.56
N THR A 21 8.68 6.36 12.73
CA THR A 21 9.25 5.50 13.77
C THR A 21 8.76 4.04 13.70
N SER A 22 7.98 3.69 12.67
CA SER A 22 7.36 2.36 12.52
C SER A 22 6.51 1.92 13.73
N ASN A 23 5.96 2.88 14.49
CA ASN A 23 5.00 2.59 15.56
C ASN A 23 3.59 2.27 15.03
N ILE A 24 3.33 2.63 13.77
CA ILE A 24 2.22 2.13 12.97
C ILE A 24 2.77 1.56 11.67
N VAL A 25 2.25 0.42 11.24
CA VAL A 25 2.71 -0.28 10.04
C VAL A 25 1.54 -0.68 9.14
N LEU A 26 1.83 -0.84 7.85
CA LEU A 26 0.89 -1.44 6.91
C LEU A 26 0.99 -2.95 7.01
N PRO A 27 -0.13 -3.67 7.21
CA PRO A 27 -0.15 -5.11 7.02
C PRO A 27 0.16 -5.48 5.56
N ASP A 28 0.75 -6.65 5.35
CA ASP A 28 1.13 -7.14 4.00
C ASP A 28 -0.06 -7.32 3.05
N TYR A 29 -1.28 -7.44 3.58
CA TYR A 29 -2.52 -7.57 2.79
C TYR A 29 -3.15 -6.22 2.40
N GLN A 30 -2.54 -5.09 2.78
CA GLN A 30 -3.02 -3.77 2.37
C GLN A 30 -2.72 -3.53 0.90
N ARG A 31 -3.71 -2.91 0.21
CA ARG A 31 -3.53 -2.51 -1.18
C ARG A 31 -2.44 -1.47 -1.36
N LEU A 32 -1.96 -1.33 -2.59
CA LEU A 32 -1.01 -0.30 -2.97
C LEU A 32 -1.62 1.11 -2.86
N PHE A 33 -0.77 2.11 -2.94
CA PHE A 33 -1.22 3.50 -2.99
C PHE A 33 -1.78 3.82 -4.39
N VAL A 34 -3.09 4.08 -4.46
CA VAL A 34 -3.81 4.25 -5.72
C VAL A 34 -4.23 5.70 -6.00
N TRP A 35 -4.16 6.58 -5.00
CA TRP A 35 -4.54 7.98 -5.17
C TRP A 35 -3.61 8.69 -6.16
N LYS A 36 -4.21 9.50 -7.06
CA LYS A 36 -3.48 10.37 -7.97
C LYS A 36 -2.98 11.61 -7.22
N GLU A 37 -2.04 12.35 -7.82
CA GLU A 37 -1.52 13.60 -7.25
C GLU A 37 -2.66 14.59 -6.91
N GLU A 38 -3.66 14.66 -7.78
CA GLU A 38 -4.82 15.52 -7.57
C GLU A 38 -5.66 15.09 -6.37
N ASP A 39 -5.86 13.78 -6.15
CA ASP A 39 -6.57 13.25 -5.00
C ASP A 39 -5.86 13.60 -3.69
N VAL A 40 -4.52 13.53 -3.69
CA VAL A 40 -3.69 13.95 -2.55
C VAL A 40 -3.89 15.45 -2.28
N LYS A 41 -3.80 16.29 -3.31
CA LYS A 41 -4.02 17.75 -3.18
C LYS A 41 -5.42 18.07 -2.65
N ASN A 42 -6.43 17.40 -3.20
CA ASN A 42 -7.83 17.58 -2.77
C ASN A 42 -8.00 17.18 -1.30
N PHE A 43 -7.43 16.05 -0.88
CA PHE A 43 -7.48 15.62 0.50
C PHE A 43 -6.77 16.59 1.46
N ILE A 44 -5.58 17.08 1.09
CA ILE A 44 -4.86 18.07 1.91
C ILE A 44 -5.66 19.37 2.02
N ASN A 45 -6.30 19.82 0.93
CA ASN A 45 -7.19 20.97 0.96
C ASN A 45 -8.42 20.74 1.86
N GLN A 46 -9.05 19.55 1.80
CA GLN A 46 -10.15 19.22 2.71
C GLN A 46 -9.75 19.33 4.17
N VAL A 47 -8.56 18.83 4.53
CA VAL A 47 -8.04 18.96 5.90
C VAL A 47 -7.76 20.41 6.25
N LYS A 48 -7.15 21.19 5.33
CA LYS A 48 -6.84 22.60 5.52
C LYS A 48 -8.09 23.46 5.70
N ASP A 49 -9.16 23.12 4.99
CA ASP A 49 -10.45 23.79 5.08
C ASP A 49 -11.33 23.25 6.23
N GLU A 50 -10.78 22.45 7.12
CA GLU A 50 -11.46 21.82 8.27
C GLU A 50 -12.74 21.05 7.89
N GLN A 51 -12.76 20.50 6.66
CA GLN A 51 -13.89 19.69 6.21
C GLN A 51 -13.85 18.30 6.87
N PHE A 52 -15.00 17.63 6.89
CA PHE A 52 -15.10 16.30 7.46
C PHE A 52 -14.17 15.30 6.76
N VAL A 53 -13.31 14.68 7.54
CA VAL A 53 -12.42 13.58 7.11
C VAL A 53 -12.78 12.32 7.92
N PRO A 54 -13.04 11.17 7.26
CA PRO A 54 -13.29 9.93 7.96
C PRO A 54 -12.14 9.54 8.90
N THR A 55 -12.46 8.96 10.05
CA THR A 55 -11.46 8.52 11.03
C THR A 55 -10.60 7.37 10.48
N LEU A 56 -9.36 7.29 10.96
CA LEU A 56 -8.47 6.15 10.70
C LEU A 56 -8.89 4.95 11.58
N THR A 57 -8.63 3.74 11.13
CA THR A 57 -8.82 2.53 11.94
C THR A 57 -7.49 1.85 12.18
N ILE A 58 -7.08 1.78 13.43
CA ILE A 58 -5.80 1.21 13.87
C ILE A 58 -6.08 -0.01 14.75
N GLY A 59 -5.35 -1.09 14.53
CA GLY A 59 -5.46 -2.32 15.30
C GLY A 59 -4.22 -2.57 16.17
N HIS A 60 -4.42 -2.87 17.45
CA HIS A 60 -3.35 -3.36 18.32
C HIS A 60 -3.03 -4.81 18.00
N TYR A 61 -1.80 -5.08 17.59
CA TYR A 61 -1.35 -6.43 17.23
C TYR A 61 -0.21 -6.88 18.12
N VAL A 62 -0.27 -8.15 18.53
CA VAL A 62 0.81 -8.83 19.23
C VAL A 62 1.16 -10.07 18.42
N ASP A 63 2.40 -10.17 17.97
CA ASP A 63 2.87 -11.34 17.22
C ASP A 63 3.09 -12.58 18.09
N GLY A 64 3.45 -13.70 17.47
CA GLY A 64 3.72 -14.96 18.18
C GLY A 64 4.92 -14.89 19.13
N GLU A 65 5.80 -13.90 19.00
CA GLU A 65 6.97 -13.66 19.84
C GLU A 65 6.68 -12.65 20.97
N GLY A 66 5.49 -12.05 20.98
CA GLY A 66 5.07 -11.08 21.98
C GLY A 66 5.44 -9.64 21.65
N ASN A 67 5.97 -9.35 20.45
CA ASN A 67 6.24 -7.98 20.00
C ASN A 67 4.91 -7.28 19.71
N ARG A 68 4.85 -6.01 20.09
CA ARG A 68 3.65 -5.18 19.94
C ARG A 68 3.82 -4.20 18.80
N THR A 69 2.82 -4.15 17.93
CA THR A 69 2.76 -3.17 16.85
C THR A 69 1.34 -2.67 16.65
N ASN A 70 1.17 -1.61 15.91
CA ASN A 70 -0.13 -1.05 15.56
C ASN A 70 -0.30 -1.15 14.04
N LEU A 71 -1.36 -1.81 13.61
CA LEU A 71 -1.67 -2.05 12.20
C LEU A 71 -2.61 -0.98 11.67
N ILE A 72 -2.31 -0.41 10.53
CA ILE A 72 -3.24 0.45 9.80
C ILE A 72 -4.27 -0.46 9.12
N LEU A 73 -5.52 -0.45 9.57
CA LEU A 73 -6.59 -1.27 9.02
C LEU A 73 -7.42 -0.50 7.99
N ASP A 74 -7.60 0.80 8.21
CA ASP A 74 -8.18 1.73 7.24
C ASP A 74 -7.49 3.10 7.33
N GLY A 75 -7.46 3.82 6.20
CA GLY A 75 -6.87 5.15 6.09
C GLY A 75 -5.44 5.17 5.55
N GLN A 76 -4.96 4.08 4.97
CA GLN A 76 -3.64 4.01 4.34
C GLN A 76 -3.43 5.14 3.32
N GLN A 77 -4.40 5.38 2.42
CA GLN A 77 -4.28 6.41 1.39
C GLN A 77 -4.13 7.80 2.03
N ARG A 78 -4.91 8.07 3.08
CA ARG A 78 -4.88 9.33 3.84
C ARG A 78 -3.54 9.54 4.55
N LEU A 79 -3.05 8.53 5.27
CA LEU A 79 -1.77 8.59 5.98
C LEU A 79 -0.60 8.75 5.01
N SER A 80 -0.60 8.00 3.90
CA SER A 80 0.40 8.14 2.85
C SER A 80 0.39 9.55 2.24
N SER A 81 -0.79 10.12 2.01
CA SER A 81 -0.94 11.48 1.49
C SER A 81 -0.42 12.55 2.46
N ILE A 82 -0.65 12.39 3.76
CA ILE A 82 -0.09 13.28 4.79
C ILE A 82 1.44 13.24 4.76
N LEU A 83 2.03 12.04 4.68
CA LEU A 83 3.49 11.91 4.63
C LEU A 83 4.06 12.49 3.35
N LEU A 84 3.43 12.26 2.20
CA LEU A 84 3.82 12.85 0.92
C LEU A 84 3.77 14.38 0.97
N ALA A 85 2.69 14.95 1.51
CA ALA A 85 2.56 16.40 1.66
C ALA A 85 3.60 16.98 2.62
N TYR A 86 3.93 16.28 3.70
CA TYR A 86 4.97 16.68 4.64
C TYR A 86 6.37 16.72 4.00
N LEU A 87 6.64 15.77 3.12
CA LEU A 87 7.90 15.69 2.38
C LEU A 87 7.92 16.63 1.15
N GLY A 88 6.77 17.09 0.67
CA GLY A 88 6.64 17.85 -0.57
C GLY A 88 6.90 17.00 -1.81
N LEU A 89 6.50 15.74 -1.79
CA LEU A 89 6.81 14.74 -2.82
C LEU A 89 5.55 14.03 -3.33
N TYR A 90 5.64 13.52 -4.55
CA TYR A 90 4.70 12.54 -5.08
C TYR A 90 5.47 11.47 -5.89
N PRO A 91 5.13 10.17 -5.78
CA PRO A 91 5.82 9.12 -6.51
C PRO A 91 5.73 9.34 -8.02
N ASP A 92 6.85 9.24 -8.73
CA ASP A 92 6.82 9.29 -10.20
C ASP A 92 6.25 7.99 -10.75
N LYS A 93 5.07 8.09 -11.37
CA LYS A 93 4.37 6.92 -11.91
C LYS A 93 5.21 6.12 -12.91
N ALA A 94 6.04 6.80 -13.70
CA ALA A 94 6.86 6.13 -14.69
C ALA A 94 7.89 5.19 -14.06
N VAL A 95 8.43 5.55 -12.89
CA VAL A 95 9.44 4.76 -12.19
C VAL A 95 8.83 3.59 -11.40
N PHE A 96 7.65 3.79 -10.82
CA PHE A 96 6.97 2.76 -10.02
C PHE A 96 5.92 1.96 -10.82
N LYS A 97 5.70 2.29 -12.09
CA LYS A 97 5.00 1.42 -13.01
C LYS A 97 5.84 0.16 -13.24
N ASN A 98 5.16 -0.89 -13.56
CA ASN A 98 5.71 -2.22 -13.69
C ASN A 98 7.05 -2.21 -14.44
N THR A 99 8.15 -2.51 -13.75
CA THR A 99 9.48 -2.75 -14.35
C THR A 99 9.49 -3.96 -15.31
N LEU A 100 8.39 -4.70 -15.41
CA LEU A 100 8.21 -5.78 -16.38
C LEU A 100 8.38 -5.28 -17.82
N ASN A 101 7.78 -4.13 -18.17
CA ASN A 101 7.89 -3.59 -19.53
C ASN A 101 9.32 -3.15 -19.87
N GLU A 102 10.10 -2.70 -18.88
CA GLU A 102 11.51 -2.32 -19.10
C GLU A 102 12.42 -3.53 -19.25
N ARG A 103 12.16 -4.64 -18.54
CA ARG A 103 12.89 -5.90 -18.71
C ARG A 103 12.57 -6.55 -20.06
N MET A 104 11.29 -6.53 -20.47
CA MET A 104 10.89 -7.09 -21.77
C MET A 104 11.49 -6.34 -22.96
N ALA A 105 11.67 -5.02 -22.88
CA ALA A 105 12.31 -4.23 -23.93
C ALA A 105 13.81 -4.58 -24.07
N ASN A 106 14.48 -4.90 -22.96
CA ASN A 106 15.90 -5.26 -22.96
C ASN A 106 16.15 -6.72 -23.35
N GLU A 107 15.17 -7.62 -23.20
CA GLU A 107 15.27 -9.04 -23.57
C GLU A 107 14.81 -9.31 -25.03
N ASN A 108 14.01 -8.42 -25.62
CA ASN A 108 13.57 -8.56 -27.01
C ASN A 108 14.69 -8.33 -28.05
N ASP A 109 15.77 -7.62 -27.69
CA ASP A 109 16.92 -7.47 -28.57
C ASP A 109 17.67 -8.81 -28.84
N ASP A 110 17.52 -9.79 -27.93
CA ASP A 110 18.18 -11.12 -28.06
C ASP A 110 17.25 -12.22 -28.61
N LEU A 111 15.95 -11.97 -28.83
CA LEU A 111 14.95 -13.01 -29.16
C LEU A 111 14.25 -12.84 -30.52
N GLU A 112 14.56 -11.81 -31.31
CA GLU A 112 13.96 -11.64 -32.64
C GLU A 112 14.39 -12.73 -33.68
N GLU A 113 15.33 -13.61 -33.35
CA GLU A 113 15.78 -14.67 -34.27
C GLU A 113 14.99 -16.00 -34.16
N ALA A 114 14.02 -16.18 -33.31
CA ALA A 114 13.50 -17.52 -32.99
C ALA A 114 11.97 -17.75 -33.04
N LEU A 115 11.12 -16.90 -33.57
CA LEU A 115 9.69 -17.22 -33.60
C LEU A 115 9.05 -17.02 -34.97
N ASP A 116 8.75 -18.15 -35.60
CA ASP A 116 7.86 -18.30 -36.74
C ASP A 116 6.40 -17.98 -36.36
N GLU A 117 5.72 -17.31 -37.30
CA GLU A 117 4.35 -16.83 -37.24
C GLU A 117 3.33 -17.93 -36.99
N HIS A 118 2.52 -17.84 -35.96
CA HIS A 118 1.13 -18.33 -35.98
C HIS A 118 0.23 -17.37 -35.19
N ASP A 119 -0.53 -16.62 -35.98
CA ASP A 119 -1.54 -15.65 -35.67
C ASP A 119 -2.76 -16.27 -34.95
N PHE A 120 -3.07 -15.82 -33.74
CA PHE A 120 -4.43 -15.81 -33.23
C PHE A 120 -4.67 -14.44 -32.53
N PRO A 121 -5.58 -13.62 -33.05
CA PRO A 121 -5.92 -12.37 -32.37
C PRO A 121 -6.81 -12.68 -31.15
N MET A 122 -6.26 -12.59 -29.95
CA MET A 122 -7.04 -12.37 -28.75
C MET A 122 -7.20 -10.86 -28.57
N GLU A 123 -8.45 -10.40 -28.56
CA GLU A 123 -8.75 -9.04 -28.15
C GLU A 123 -8.29 -8.88 -26.68
N PRO A 124 -7.57 -7.80 -26.34
CA PRO A 124 -7.14 -7.57 -24.95
C PRO A 124 -8.38 -7.31 -24.11
N ASP A 125 -8.51 -8.06 -23.02
CA ASP A 125 -9.53 -7.83 -22.00
C ASP A 125 -9.28 -6.44 -21.37
N GLU A 126 -10.26 -5.54 -21.41
CA GLU A 126 -10.14 -4.17 -20.84
C GLU A 126 -9.73 -4.17 -19.35
N HIS A 127 -9.89 -5.30 -18.65
CA HIS A 127 -9.45 -5.50 -17.27
C HIS A 127 -7.93 -5.65 -17.10
N ASP A 128 -7.21 -6.14 -18.11
CA ASP A 128 -5.75 -6.32 -18.02
C ASP A 128 -5.02 -4.97 -18.14
N GLU A 129 -5.54 -4.00 -18.89
CA GLU A 129 -4.94 -2.66 -19.00
C GLU A 129 -5.05 -1.82 -17.72
N GLU A 130 -6.08 -2.03 -16.88
CA GLU A 130 -6.19 -1.35 -15.59
C GLU A 130 -5.17 -1.89 -14.56
N MET A 131 -4.89 -3.17 -14.56
CA MET A 131 -3.93 -3.79 -13.63
C MET A 131 -2.47 -3.38 -13.93
N ASP A 132 -2.11 -3.21 -15.18
CA ASP A 132 -0.77 -2.73 -15.60
C ASP A 132 -0.51 -1.25 -15.28
N ASN A 133 -1.55 -0.51 -14.90
CA ASN A 133 -1.47 0.90 -14.55
C ASN A 133 -1.36 1.20 -13.04
N ILE A 134 -1.38 0.18 -12.18
CA ILE A 134 -1.32 0.38 -10.73
C ILE A 134 0.09 0.81 -10.31
N LEU A 135 0.15 1.91 -9.56
CA LEU A 135 1.37 2.40 -8.97
C LEU A 135 1.86 1.40 -7.90
N LYS A 136 2.97 0.71 -8.12
CA LYS A 136 3.58 -0.20 -7.14
C LYS A 136 4.34 0.56 -6.06
N TRP A 137 3.64 1.38 -5.31
CA TRP A 137 4.22 2.21 -4.26
C TRP A 137 3.40 2.11 -2.97
N GLN A 138 4.11 2.12 -1.86
CA GLN A 138 3.57 2.29 -0.51
C GLN A 138 4.53 3.15 0.31
N TYR A 139 4.02 3.87 1.31
CA TYR A 139 4.84 4.79 2.11
C TYR A 139 6.05 4.13 2.81
N PRO A 140 6.04 2.84 3.20
CA PRO A 140 7.23 2.21 3.79
C PRO A 140 8.47 2.29 2.91
N LEU A 141 8.35 2.38 1.58
CA LEU A 141 9.48 2.59 0.67
C LEU A 141 10.24 3.90 0.96
N LEU A 142 9.57 4.92 1.51
CA LEU A 142 10.24 6.15 1.95
C LEU A 142 11.12 5.92 3.18
N LEU A 143 10.76 4.96 4.03
CA LEU A 143 11.48 4.66 5.26
C LEU A 143 12.81 3.97 5.02
N ASP A 144 13.01 3.37 3.85
CA ASP A 144 14.30 2.80 3.43
C ASP A 144 15.36 3.89 3.22
N HIS A 145 14.92 5.14 3.00
CA HIS A 145 15.79 6.31 2.82
C HIS A 145 16.06 7.08 4.11
N GLY A 146 15.34 6.83 5.19
CA GLY A 146 15.57 7.52 6.47
C GLY A 146 14.34 7.58 7.37
N ARG A 147 14.51 8.20 8.54
CA ARG A 147 13.47 8.32 9.58
C ARG A 147 13.15 9.78 9.93
N THR A 148 13.73 10.72 9.22
CA THR A 148 13.43 12.16 9.32
C THR A 148 13.24 12.75 7.92
N LYS A 149 12.59 13.91 7.85
CA LYS A 149 12.39 14.61 6.57
C LYS A 149 13.73 14.86 5.86
N GLU A 150 14.72 15.33 6.60
CA GLU A 150 16.04 15.68 6.08
C GLU A 150 16.77 14.45 5.53
N THR A 151 16.77 13.34 6.28
CA THR A 151 17.44 12.10 5.85
C THR A 151 16.75 11.45 4.67
N ILE A 152 15.42 11.45 4.63
CA ILE A 152 14.66 10.94 3.49
C ILE A 152 15.00 11.76 2.25
N LEU A 153 14.86 13.09 2.31
CA LEU A 153 15.08 13.96 1.15
C LEU A 153 16.54 13.93 0.65
N SER A 154 17.51 13.73 1.54
CA SER A 154 18.92 13.64 1.15
C SER A 154 19.30 12.31 0.50
N ASN A 155 18.61 11.23 0.84
CA ASN A 155 18.92 9.88 0.38
C ASN A 155 18.03 9.41 -0.78
N LEU A 156 16.96 10.15 -1.11
CA LEU A 156 16.12 9.82 -2.25
C LEU A 156 16.90 9.91 -3.57
N GLN A 157 16.69 8.92 -4.44
CA GLN A 157 17.21 8.96 -5.79
C GLN A 157 16.45 10.02 -6.61
N LEU A 158 17.20 10.88 -7.29
CA LEU A 158 16.63 11.85 -8.23
C LEU A 158 15.87 11.10 -9.34
N GLY A 159 14.64 11.52 -9.60
CA GLY A 159 13.79 10.96 -10.64
C GLY A 159 12.70 9.99 -10.14
N ASN A 160 12.85 9.41 -8.94
CA ASN A 160 11.81 8.52 -8.39
C ASN A 160 10.58 9.27 -7.87
N TYR A 161 10.73 10.54 -7.55
CA TYR A 161 9.68 11.36 -7.00
C TYR A 161 9.63 12.73 -7.66
N LYS A 162 8.43 13.23 -7.86
CA LYS A 162 8.20 14.62 -8.24
C LYS A 162 8.17 15.49 -6.99
N VAL A 163 8.75 16.68 -7.06
CA VAL A 163 8.55 17.72 -6.06
C VAL A 163 7.18 18.35 -6.30
N VAL A 164 6.35 18.39 -5.27
CA VAL A 164 4.98 18.93 -5.33
C VAL A 164 4.77 19.90 -4.18
N ASP A 165 4.31 21.10 -4.51
CA ASP A 165 3.84 22.05 -3.52
C ASP A 165 2.37 21.77 -3.20
N TYR A 166 2.09 21.40 -1.97
CA TYR A 166 0.74 21.17 -1.44
C TYR A 166 0.14 22.41 -0.74
N GLY A 167 0.86 23.53 -0.75
CA GLY A 167 0.41 24.78 -0.13
C GLY A 167 0.26 24.70 1.39
N VAL A 168 1.08 23.90 2.07
CA VAL A 168 1.09 23.68 3.52
C VAL A 168 2.49 23.87 4.10
N ASN A 169 2.56 24.23 5.36
CA ASN A 169 3.79 24.45 6.13
C ASN A 169 3.81 23.57 7.39
N ASP A 170 4.85 23.67 8.20
CA ASP A 170 4.98 22.87 9.42
C ASP A 170 3.87 23.14 10.43
N GLU A 171 3.38 24.39 10.52
CA GLU A 171 2.28 24.78 11.38
C GLU A 171 0.96 24.06 11.03
N PHE A 172 0.73 23.81 9.74
CA PHE A 172 -0.41 23.00 9.27
C PHE A 172 -0.39 21.61 9.91
N PHE A 173 0.74 20.93 9.94
CA PHE A 173 0.84 19.58 10.50
C PHE A 173 0.74 19.56 12.03
N GLU A 174 1.03 20.65 12.71
CA GLU A 174 0.95 20.78 14.16
C GLU A 174 -0.47 21.11 14.64
N ASN A 175 -1.25 21.82 13.82
CA ASN A 175 -2.55 22.39 14.24
C ASN A 175 -3.76 21.69 13.63
N HIS A 176 -3.57 20.76 12.69
CA HIS A 176 -4.68 19.97 12.13
C HIS A 176 -4.65 18.54 12.67
N TYR A 177 -5.85 17.95 12.81
CA TYR A 177 -6.06 16.69 13.49
C TYR A 177 -6.81 15.71 12.59
N ILE A 178 -6.55 14.42 12.78
CA ILE A 178 -7.38 13.35 12.24
C ILE A 178 -7.72 12.39 13.36
N GLY A 179 -9.03 12.10 13.46
CA GLY A 179 -9.57 11.15 14.41
C GLY A 179 -9.22 9.69 14.08
N PHE A 180 -9.26 8.85 15.09
CA PHE A 180 -9.04 7.42 14.93
C PHE A 180 -9.95 6.58 15.82
N SER A 181 -10.18 5.35 15.38
CA SER A 181 -10.64 4.24 16.21
C SER A 181 -9.48 3.27 16.43
N TYR A 182 -9.22 2.91 17.69
CA TYR A 182 -8.16 1.99 18.07
C TYR A 182 -8.75 0.70 18.62
N LEU A 183 -8.50 -0.39 17.93
CA LEU A 183 -9.06 -1.70 18.19
C LEU A 183 -8.07 -2.55 18.99
N VAL A 184 -8.51 -3.03 20.14
CA VAL A 184 -7.77 -3.98 20.96
C VAL A 184 -8.57 -5.29 21.02
N PRO A 185 -8.19 -6.30 20.23
CA PRO A 185 -8.90 -7.57 20.21
C PRO A 185 -8.67 -8.33 21.51
N LYS A 186 -9.65 -9.15 21.87
CA LYS A 186 -9.54 -10.09 22.98
C LYS A 186 -8.75 -11.35 22.60
N GLU A 187 -8.68 -11.59 21.31
CA GLU A 187 -8.13 -12.82 20.74
C GLU A 187 -6.66 -13.05 21.19
N ASP A 188 -6.31 -14.31 21.37
CA ASP A 188 -4.92 -14.69 21.60
C ASP A 188 -4.04 -14.28 20.41
N PRO A 189 -2.75 -13.98 20.60
CA PRO A 189 -1.87 -13.51 19.54
C PRO A 189 -1.97 -14.29 18.23
N GLY A 190 -2.02 -15.61 18.28
CA GLY A 190 -2.13 -16.45 17.09
C GLY A 190 -3.47 -16.33 16.33
N MET A 191 -4.51 -15.77 16.93
CA MET A 191 -5.82 -15.57 16.32
C MET A 191 -6.04 -14.12 15.85
N GLN A 192 -5.18 -13.20 16.27
CA GLN A 192 -5.35 -11.77 15.95
C GLN A 192 -5.19 -11.49 14.45
N GLN A 193 -4.30 -12.18 13.77
CA GLN A 193 -4.12 -12.04 12.33
C GLN A 193 -5.42 -12.36 11.58
N ARG A 194 -6.06 -13.48 11.93
CA ARG A 194 -7.36 -13.86 11.36
C ARG A 194 -8.46 -12.84 11.67
N TYR A 195 -8.49 -12.33 12.90
CA TYR A 195 -9.45 -11.29 13.30
C TYR A 195 -9.28 -10.04 12.43
N TYR A 196 -8.06 -9.54 12.26
CA TYR A 196 -7.79 -8.33 11.48
C TYR A 196 -8.01 -8.51 9.99
N SER A 197 -7.65 -9.65 9.40
CA SER A 197 -7.96 -9.92 7.99
C SER A 197 -9.47 -9.95 7.73
N THR A 198 -10.24 -10.53 8.64
CA THR A 198 -11.71 -10.52 8.54
C THR A 198 -12.27 -9.10 8.68
N LEU A 199 -11.75 -8.34 9.63
CA LEU A 199 -12.17 -6.95 9.86
C LEU A 199 -11.85 -6.07 8.66
N PHE A 200 -10.63 -6.18 8.12
CA PHE A 200 -10.19 -5.47 6.92
C PHE A 200 -11.15 -5.70 5.73
N ARG A 201 -11.50 -6.93 5.47
CA ARG A 201 -12.48 -7.28 4.42
C ARG A 201 -13.85 -6.65 4.67
N ASN A 202 -14.31 -6.63 5.91
CA ASN A 202 -15.61 -6.05 6.25
C ASN A 202 -15.61 -4.52 6.10
N ILE A 203 -14.53 -3.84 6.48
CA ILE A 203 -14.37 -2.39 6.31
C ILE A 203 -14.38 -2.04 4.81
N ASN A 204 -13.59 -2.74 4.01
CA ASN A 204 -13.49 -2.47 2.58
C ASN A 204 -14.76 -2.79 1.79
N ARG A 205 -15.61 -3.71 2.27
CA ARG A 205 -16.94 -3.95 1.67
C ARG A 205 -17.90 -2.76 1.81
N GLN A 206 -17.68 -1.89 2.78
CA GLN A 206 -18.49 -0.70 3.02
C GLN A 206 -17.95 0.55 2.30
N GLY A 207 -16.74 0.49 1.74
CA GLY A 207 -16.08 1.56 1.00
C GLY A 207 -15.85 1.23 -0.47
N VAL A 208 -14.68 1.61 -0.99
CA VAL A 208 -14.26 1.19 -2.33
C VAL A 208 -13.97 -0.31 -2.29
N ALA A 209 -14.67 -1.08 -3.12
CA ALA A 209 -14.49 -2.51 -3.17
C ALA A 209 -13.03 -2.89 -3.43
N LEU A 210 -12.56 -3.92 -2.74
CA LEU A 210 -11.27 -4.55 -3.04
C LEU A 210 -11.38 -5.19 -4.44
N ASP A 211 -10.32 -5.12 -5.22
CA ASP A 211 -10.23 -5.93 -6.41
C ASP A 211 -10.17 -7.43 -6.07
N GLU A 212 -10.26 -8.29 -7.08
CA GLU A 212 -10.31 -9.73 -6.89
C GLU A 212 -9.03 -10.25 -6.23
N LEU A 213 -7.86 -9.72 -6.61
CA LEU A 213 -6.56 -10.09 -6.06
C LEU A 213 -6.41 -9.63 -4.61
N GLU A 214 -6.74 -8.37 -4.31
CA GLU A 214 -6.74 -7.83 -2.95
C GLU A 214 -7.67 -8.61 -2.02
N SER A 215 -8.87 -8.95 -2.51
CA SER A 215 -9.83 -9.76 -1.76
C SER A 215 -9.30 -11.17 -1.48
N ARG A 216 -8.65 -11.81 -2.45
CA ARG A 216 -8.00 -13.12 -2.30
C ARG A 216 -6.82 -13.05 -1.34
N THR A 217 -5.92 -12.11 -1.51
CA THR A 217 -4.77 -11.91 -0.61
C THR A 217 -5.23 -11.82 0.84
N SER A 218 -6.28 -11.05 1.12
CA SER A 218 -6.83 -10.95 2.46
C SER A 218 -7.42 -12.25 3.01
N LEU A 219 -7.91 -13.16 2.12
CA LEU A 219 -8.40 -14.49 2.50
C LEU A 219 -7.27 -15.42 2.93
N TYR A 220 -6.14 -15.39 2.22
CA TYR A 220 -5.00 -16.26 2.55
C TYR A 220 -4.38 -15.92 3.90
N TYR A 221 -4.42 -14.65 4.29
CA TYR A 221 -4.01 -14.24 5.63
C TYR A 221 -4.93 -14.74 6.75
N LEU A 222 -6.17 -15.19 6.42
CA LEU A 222 -7.05 -15.82 7.41
C LEU A 222 -6.58 -17.20 7.86
N VAL A 223 -5.79 -17.87 7.04
CA VAL A 223 -5.32 -19.23 7.30
C VAL A 223 -3.79 -19.22 7.21
N PRO A 224 -3.07 -19.23 8.35
CA PRO A 224 -1.60 -19.10 8.39
C PRO A 224 -0.87 -20.04 7.42
N ASN A 225 -1.34 -21.30 7.30
CA ASN A 225 -0.74 -22.29 6.40
C ASN A 225 -0.95 -21.98 4.92
N LEU A 226 -1.88 -21.10 4.56
CA LEU A 226 -2.10 -20.68 3.18
C LEU A 226 -1.28 -19.44 2.81
N LYS A 227 -0.77 -18.69 3.79
CA LYS A 227 0.13 -17.57 3.53
C LYS A 227 1.37 -18.03 2.77
N ASP A 228 2.02 -19.06 3.28
CA ASP A 228 3.22 -19.66 2.68
C ASP A 228 2.92 -20.33 1.33
N PHE A 229 1.67 -20.80 1.14
CA PHE A 229 1.23 -21.39 -0.12
C PHE A 229 0.89 -20.33 -1.18
N PHE A 230 0.32 -19.19 -0.77
CA PHE A 230 -0.06 -18.11 -1.69
C PHE A 230 1.14 -17.35 -2.24
N LYS A 231 2.17 -17.15 -1.41
CA LYS A 231 3.41 -16.48 -1.81
C LYS A 231 4.61 -17.28 -1.29
N PRO A 232 4.83 -18.52 -1.79
CA PRO A 232 6.00 -19.26 -1.43
C PRO A 232 7.25 -18.54 -1.93
N GLU A 233 8.35 -18.60 -1.19
CA GLU A 233 9.61 -17.89 -1.45
C GLU A 233 10.12 -18.11 -2.89
N PHE A 234 9.92 -19.31 -3.43
CA PHE A 234 10.33 -19.63 -4.79
C PHE A 234 9.56 -18.85 -5.89
N MET A 235 8.38 -18.30 -5.60
CA MET A 235 7.62 -17.49 -6.57
C MET A 235 8.28 -16.16 -6.90
N ASP A 236 9.12 -15.65 -6.01
CA ASP A 236 9.90 -14.44 -6.28
C ASP A 236 11.08 -14.74 -7.24
N GLU A 237 11.44 -16.03 -7.42
CA GLU A 237 12.53 -16.51 -8.28
C GLU A 237 12.06 -16.95 -9.68
N TYR A 238 10.75 -17.21 -9.86
CA TYR A 238 10.22 -17.74 -11.12
C TYR A 238 9.17 -16.83 -11.74
N GLU A 239 9.38 -16.50 -12.99
CA GLU A 239 8.42 -15.81 -13.85
C GLU A 239 7.94 -16.77 -14.94
N VAL A 240 6.65 -16.75 -15.29
CA VAL A 240 6.09 -17.59 -16.36
C VAL A 240 5.70 -16.70 -17.53
N LYS A 241 6.28 -16.98 -18.69
CA LYS A 241 5.93 -16.32 -19.93
C LYS A 241 4.72 -17.05 -20.55
N LEU A 242 3.56 -16.38 -20.55
CA LEU A 242 2.35 -16.86 -21.22
C LEU A 242 2.00 -15.89 -22.35
N SER A 243 2.06 -16.38 -23.59
CA SER A 243 1.64 -15.63 -24.80
C SER A 243 2.25 -14.23 -24.95
N GLY A 244 3.54 -14.08 -24.62
CA GLY A 244 4.22 -12.78 -24.73
C GLY A 244 4.22 -11.95 -23.44
N ASP A 245 3.39 -12.27 -22.47
CA ASP A 245 3.35 -11.59 -21.19
C ASP A 245 4.07 -12.39 -20.11
N ILE A 246 4.94 -11.73 -19.36
CA ILE A 246 5.55 -12.31 -18.17
C ILE A 246 4.58 -12.09 -17.03
N LYS A 247 3.93 -13.14 -16.54
CA LYS A 247 3.04 -13.08 -15.37
C LYS A 247 3.73 -13.76 -14.19
N LYS A 248 3.66 -13.15 -13.02
CA LYS A 248 4.01 -13.85 -11.79
C LYS A 248 3.10 -15.06 -11.61
N LEU A 249 3.69 -16.18 -11.19
CA LEU A 249 2.94 -17.39 -10.92
C LEU A 249 1.86 -17.10 -9.85
N ASP A 250 0.61 -17.16 -10.28
CA ASP A 250 -0.55 -17.18 -9.38
C ASP A 250 -1.08 -18.62 -9.36
N PHE A 251 -0.87 -19.33 -8.24
CA PHE A 251 -1.35 -20.71 -8.09
C PHE A 251 -2.87 -20.84 -7.99
N VAL A 252 -3.60 -19.75 -8.01
CA VAL A 252 -5.05 -19.71 -7.76
C VAL A 252 -5.85 -19.33 -9.01
N ARG A 253 -5.16 -19.11 -10.12
CA ARG A 253 -5.78 -18.97 -11.44
C ARG A 253 -5.82 -20.26 -12.21
#